data_6ceeb009f0470549eb9661ca3ab6ed1e
#
_entry.id   6ceeb009f0470549eb9661ca3ab6ed1e
#
_cell.length_a   1.000
_cell.length_b   1.000
_cell.length_c   1.000
_cell.angle_alpha   90.00
_cell.angle_beta   90.00
_cell.angle_gamma   90.00
#
_symmetry.space_group_name_H-M   'P 1'
#
loop_
_entity.id
_entity.type
_entity.pdbx_description
1 polymer ?
#
loop_
_entity_poly.entity_id
_entity_poly.type
_entity_poly.pdbx_seq_one_letter_code
_entity_poly.pdbx_strand_id
1 'polypeptide(L)'
;MTTATKKTLALFALAPLLLSGCVSTESSGSGGGSVNLIKSDTLSVCTNTPYKPFEYEENGKVIGLDADIAEAIAKDLGVKAQLTSISFEGLDSGTGLTSGQCDIALAGISVTDARKSKMAFSNVYFEDKQAILVPKDSKISSAADLKGAKVGAQQATSGEEYAK
;
A
#
# COMPACT_ATOMS: atom_id res chain seq x y z
N MET A 1 -79.56 46.59 18.11
CA MET A 1 -78.50 46.21 17.17
C MET A 1 -77.19 46.39 17.88
N THR A 2 -76.68 45.35 18.47
CA THR A 2 -75.49 45.39 19.32
C THR A 2 -74.52 44.30 18.87
N THR A 3 -73.44 44.73 18.26
CA THR A 3 -72.40 43.82 17.69
C THR A 3 -71.37 43.54 18.82
N ALA A 4 -71.26 42.28 19.18
CA ALA A 4 -70.34 41.83 20.19
C ALA A 4 -68.99 41.42 19.51
N THR A 5 -67.91 42.10 19.94
CA THR A 5 -66.51 41.83 19.48
C THR A 5 -65.90 40.77 20.36
N LYS A 6 -65.59 39.58 19.77
CA LYS A 6 -64.90 38.53 20.44
C LYS A 6 -63.38 38.78 20.35
N LYS A 7 -62.73 38.97 21.52
CA LYS A 7 -61.27 39.01 21.62
C LYS A 7 -60.71 37.57 21.64
N THR A 8 -59.91 37.22 20.65
CA THR A 8 -59.23 35.98 20.59
C THR A 8 -57.87 36.11 21.32
N LEU A 9 -57.70 35.34 22.38
CA LEU A 9 -56.45 35.23 23.14
C LEU A 9 -55.52 34.24 22.43
N ALA A 10 -54.40 34.72 21.91
CA ALA A 10 -53.37 33.86 21.31
C ALA A 10 -52.43 33.33 22.42
N LEU A 11 -52.49 32.05 22.63
CA LEU A 11 -51.60 31.32 23.54
C LEU A 11 -50.29 31.06 22.81
N PHE A 12 -49.19 31.69 23.20
CA PHE A 12 -47.83 31.38 22.72
C PHE A 12 -47.34 30.13 23.44
N ALA A 13 -47.27 29.02 22.72
CA ALA A 13 -46.64 27.80 23.19
C ALA A 13 -45.12 27.90 22.96
N LEU A 14 -44.36 28.02 24.05
CA LEU A 14 -42.89 27.91 24.06
C LEU A 14 -42.52 26.43 23.94
N ALA A 15 -41.99 26.04 22.80
CA ALA A 15 -41.43 24.71 22.61
C ALA A 15 -39.96 24.72 23.08
N PRO A 16 -39.51 23.83 23.99
CA PRO A 16 -38.10 23.68 24.31
C PRO A 16 -37.36 22.94 23.17
N LEU A 17 -36.38 23.59 22.54
CA LEU A 17 -35.41 22.96 21.69
C LEU A 17 -34.51 22.05 22.55
N LEU A 18 -34.72 20.76 22.45
CA LEU A 18 -33.75 19.74 22.92
C LEU A 18 -32.59 19.73 21.94
N LEU A 19 -31.46 20.37 22.26
CA LEU A 19 -30.19 20.14 21.61
C LEU A 19 -29.71 18.75 22.03
N SER A 20 -29.97 17.75 21.18
CA SER A 20 -29.29 16.45 21.25
C SER A 20 -27.84 16.68 20.82
N GLY A 21 -26.97 16.96 21.76
CA GLY A 21 -25.53 16.92 21.55
C GLY A 21 -25.11 15.49 21.23
N CYS A 22 -24.71 15.24 19.98
CA CYS A 22 -23.95 14.06 19.66
C CYS A 22 -22.60 14.14 20.41
N VAL A 23 -22.51 13.46 21.54
CA VAL A 23 -21.23 13.16 22.17
C VAL A 23 -20.56 12.15 21.27
N SER A 24 -19.66 12.64 20.41
CA SER A 24 -18.69 11.79 19.74
C SER A 24 -17.77 11.24 20.83
N THR A 25 -17.94 9.95 21.16
CA THR A 25 -16.97 9.23 21.99
C THR A 25 -15.67 9.17 21.20
N GLU A 26 -14.76 10.10 21.46
CA GLU A 26 -13.38 9.98 21.00
C GLU A 26 -12.80 8.74 21.69
N SER A 27 -12.71 7.66 20.92
CA SER A 27 -11.87 6.53 21.26
C SER A 27 -10.44 7.04 21.28
N SER A 28 -9.87 7.23 22.46
CA SER A 28 -8.45 7.50 22.66
C SER A 28 -7.65 6.28 22.24
N GLY A 29 -7.46 6.13 20.92
CA GLY A 29 -6.53 5.21 20.29
C GLY A 29 -5.26 5.99 19.95
N SER A 30 -4.17 5.57 20.53
CA SER A 30 -2.79 5.98 20.30
C SER A 30 -2.51 6.38 18.85
N GLY A 31 -2.11 7.61 18.64
CA GLY A 31 -1.19 8.17 17.62
C GLY A 31 -1.23 7.66 16.17
N GLY A 32 -2.40 7.36 15.58
CA GLY A 32 -2.48 7.03 14.14
C GLY A 32 -3.45 7.98 13.45
N GLY A 33 -2.93 8.83 12.55
CA GLY A 33 -3.79 9.55 11.61
C GLY A 33 -4.66 8.53 10.86
N SER A 34 -5.94 8.82 10.62
CA SER A 34 -6.83 7.94 9.88
C SER A 34 -6.28 7.73 8.47
N VAL A 35 -5.80 6.52 8.17
CA VAL A 35 -5.37 6.14 6.84
C VAL A 35 -6.60 5.67 6.07
N ASN A 36 -6.84 6.26 4.89
CA ASN A 36 -7.92 5.82 4.01
C ASN A 36 -7.43 4.61 3.21
N LEU A 37 -7.88 3.43 3.58
CA LEU A 37 -7.61 2.19 2.84
C LEU A 37 -8.69 1.97 1.77
N ILE A 38 -8.33 1.26 0.71
CA ILE A 38 -9.25 0.80 -0.36
C ILE A 38 -10.38 -0.04 0.23
N LYS A 39 -10.05 -0.90 1.20
CA LYS A 39 -11.00 -1.65 2.01
C LYS A 39 -10.79 -1.28 3.47
N SER A 40 -11.83 -0.86 4.18
CA SER A 40 -11.75 -0.31 5.53
C SER A 40 -11.13 -1.23 6.59
N ASP A 41 -11.14 -2.54 6.37
CA ASP A 41 -10.67 -3.58 7.29
C ASP A 41 -9.44 -4.35 6.80
N THR A 42 -8.86 -3.93 5.65
CA THR A 42 -7.82 -4.70 4.96
C THR A 42 -6.79 -3.76 4.33
N LEU A 43 -5.53 -3.97 4.66
CA LEU A 43 -4.40 -3.41 3.94
C LEU A 43 -4.14 -4.27 2.70
N SER A 44 -4.49 -3.75 1.52
CA SER A 44 -4.23 -4.43 0.25
C SER A 44 -2.79 -4.18 -0.19
N VAL A 45 -2.01 -5.24 -0.34
CA VAL A 45 -0.57 -5.18 -0.64
C VAL A 45 -0.28 -5.86 -1.97
N CYS A 46 0.30 -5.13 -2.90
CA CYS A 46 0.87 -5.72 -4.12
C CYS A 46 2.29 -6.20 -3.89
N THR A 47 2.60 -7.38 -4.40
CA THR A 47 3.92 -8.00 -4.34
C THR A 47 4.21 -8.70 -5.67
N ASN A 48 5.39 -9.32 -5.83
CA ASN A 48 5.75 -10.07 -7.02
C ASN A 48 6.47 -11.37 -6.66
N THR A 49 5.71 -12.45 -6.53
CA THR A 49 6.26 -13.78 -6.21
C THR A 49 6.66 -14.55 -7.48
N PRO A 50 7.71 -15.40 -7.38
CA PRO A 50 8.56 -15.67 -6.22
C PRO A 50 9.83 -14.80 -6.19
N TYR A 51 10.14 -14.22 -5.03
CA TYR A 51 11.41 -13.53 -4.79
C TYR A 51 11.96 -13.82 -3.38
N LYS A 52 12.49 -15.01 -3.16
CA LYS A 52 13.06 -15.42 -1.86
C LYS A 52 14.30 -14.59 -1.51
N PRO A 53 14.48 -14.19 -0.24
CA PRO A 53 13.63 -14.46 0.95
C PRO A 53 12.55 -13.39 1.21
N PHE A 54 12.35 -12.44 0.29
CA PHE A 54 11.47 -11.30 0.48
C PHE A 54 9.99 -11.70 0.39
N GLU A 55 9.57 -12.30 -0.71
CA GLU A 55 8.21 -12.80 -0.92
C GLU A 55 8.18 -14.07 -1.76
N TYR A 56 7.49 -15.07 -1.29
CA TYR A 56 7.29 -16.34 -2.00
C TYR A 56 6.06 -17.07 -1.47
N GLU A 57 5.55 -17.99 -2.25
CA GLU A 57 4.39 -18.77 -1.86
C GLU A 57 4.80 -20.08 -1.16
N GLU A 58 4.14 -20.35 -0.03
CA GLU A 58 4.22 -21.61 0.67
C GLU A 58 2.84 -21.97 1.23
N ASN A 59 2.37 -23.18 0.93
CA ASN A 59 1.05 -23.67 1.36
C ASN A 59 -0.12 -22.71 1.02
N GLY A 60 -0.05 -22.04 -0.13
CA GLY A 60 -1.07 -21.11 -0.62
C GLY A 60 -1.06 -19.75 0.08
N LYS A 61 0.01 -19.41 0.78
CA LYS A 61 0.22 -18.09 1.40
C LYS A 61 1.50 -17.47 0.87
N VAL A 62 1.48 -16.16 0.69
CA VAL A 62 2.69 -15.38 0.49
C VAL A 62 3.36 -15.18 1.85
N ILE A 63 4.63 -15.56 1.95
CA ILE A 63 5.46 -15.43 3.15
C ILE A 63 6.80 -14.81 2.78
N GLY A 64 7.59 -14.41 3.78
CA GLY A 64 8.90 -13.79 3.65
C GLY A 64 8.97 -12.42 4.30
N LEU A 65 10.10 -11.75 4.17
CA LEU A 65 10.37 -10.46 4.83
C LEU A 65 9.28 -9.42 4.50
N ASP A 66 8.91 -9.28 3.23
CA ASP A 66 7.92 -8.29 2.80
C ASP A 66 6.51 -8.63 3.31
N ALA A 67 6.17 -9.93 3.38
CA ALA A 67 4.93 -10.37 3.98
C ALA A 67 4.87 -10.06 5.49
N ASP A 68 5.98 -10.28 6.21
CA ASP A 68 6.07 -10.00 7.65
C ASP A 68 5.96 -8.48 7.91
N ILE A 69 6.57 -7.63 7.06
CA ILE A 69 6.44 -6.18 7.12
C ILE A 69 4.99 -5.75 6.87
N ALA A 70 4.34 -6.32 5.85
CA ALA A 70 2.93 -6.03 5.54
C ALA A 70 2.02 -6.39 6.73
N GLU A 71 2.22 -7.56 7.34
CA GLU A 71 1.46 -7.98 8.52
C GLU A 71 1.70 -7.07 9.73
N ALA A 72 2.95 -6.60 9.94
CA ALA A 72 3.26 -5.67 11.01
C ALA A 72 2.56 -4.32 10.82
N ILE A 73 2.56 -3.77 9.59
CA ILE A 73 1.86 -2.53 9.26
C ILE A 73 0.36 -2.70 9.46
N ALA A 74 -0.23 -3.78 8.94
CA ALA A 74 -1.66 -4.04 9.08
C ALA A 74 -2.07 -4.18 10.55
N LYS A 75 -1.25 -4.84 11.37
CA LYS A 75 -1.47 -4.96 12.81
C LYS A 75 -1.45 -3.60 13.52
N ASP A 76 -0.52 -2.72 13.17
CA ASP A 76 -0.43 -1.37 13.73
C ASP A 76 -1.64 -0.52 13.35
N LEU A 77 -2.15 -0.69 12.13
CA LEU A 77 -3.38 -0.06 11.64
C LEU A 77 -4.68 -0.71 12.19
N GLY A 78 -4.60 -1.83 12.89
CA GLY A 78 -5.76 -2.55 13.40
C GLY A 78 -6.58 -3.29 12.33
N VAL A 79 -5.97 -3.63 11.18
CA VAL A 79 -6.60 -4.30 10.03
C VAL A 79 -5.88 -5.60 9.68
N LYS A 80 -6.32 -6.30 8.63
CA LYS A 80 -5.67 -7.49 8.09
C LYS A 80 -4.81 -7.15 6.89
N ALA A 81 -3.66 -7.81 6.70
CA ALA A 81 -2.91 -7.74 5.45
C ALA A 81 -3.49 -8.73 4.43
N GLN A 82 -3.63 -8.29 3.17
CA GLN A 82 -3.96 -9.12 2.03
C GLN A 82 -2.92 -8.89 0.93
N LEU A 83 -2.02 -9.87 0.73
CA LEU A 83 -1.01 -9.81 -0.31
C LEU A 83 -1.53 -10.41 -1.60
N THR A 84 -1.25 -9.72 -2.71
CA THR A 84 -1.62 -10.15 -4.07
C THR A 84 -0.40 -10.01 -4.97
N SER A 85 0.01 -11.11 -5.59
CA SER A 85 1.11 -11.09 -6.56
C SER A 85 0.62 -10.50 -7.89
N ILE A 86 1.37 -9.51 -8.39
CA ILE A 86 1.14 -8.90 -9.71
C ILE A 86 2.44 -8.92 -10.52
N SER A 87 2.39 -8.54 -11.80
CA SER A 87 3.61 -8.42 -12.60
C SER A 87 4.51 -7.31 -12.06
N PHE A 88 5.84 -7.48 -12.19
CA PHE A 88 6.78 -6.48 -11.72
C PHE A 88 6.65 -5.16 -12.50
N GLU A 89 6.27 -5.20 -13.77
CA GLU A 89 5.95 -4.01 -14.59
C GLU A 89 4.79 -3.20 -13.99
N GLY A 90 3.79 -3.88 -13.41
CA GLY A 90 2.67 -3.23 -12.70
C GLY A 90 3.13 -2.50 -11.44
N LEU A 91 4.14 -3.04 -10.74
CA LEU A 91 4.79 -2.40 -9.59
C LEU A 91 5.67 -1.23 -10.06
N ASP A 92 6.55 -1.45 -11.04
CA ASP A 92 7.49 -0.45 -11.57
C ASP A 92 6.78 0.79 -12.13
N SER A 93 5.67 0.57 -12.83
CA SER A 93 4.86 1.67 -13.39
C SER A 93 4.01 2.40 -12.36
N GLY A 94 3.83 1.84 -11.16
CA GLY A 94 2.90 2.34 -10.15
C GLY A 94 1.43 2.06 -10.46
N THR A 95 1.13 1.28 -11.52
CA THR A 95 -0.25 1.01 -11.94
C THR A 95 -1.03 0.27 -10.86
N GLY A 96 -0.41 -0.66 -10.13
CA GLY A 96 -1.08 -1.36 -9.01
C GLY A 96 -1.62 -0.40 -7.94
N LEU A 97 -0.89 0.68 -7.67
CA LEU A 97 -1.28 1.72 -6.70
C LEU A 97 -2.31 2.69 -7.30
N THR A 98 -2.05 3.23 -8.50
CA THR A 98 -2.88 4.26 -9.11
C THR A 98 -4.24 3.75 -9.59
N SER A 99 -4.35 2.45 -9.89
CA SER A 99 -5.62 1.81 -10.23
C SER A 99 -6.48 1.46 -9.02
N GLY A 100 -5.97 1.66 -7.79
CA GLY A 100 -6.67 1.25 -6.58
C GLY A 100 -6.71 -0.27 -6.36
N GLN A 101 -5.76 -1.01 -6.93
CA GLN A 101 -5.63 -2.44 -6.67
C GLN A 101 -4.99 -2.70 -5.31
N CYS A 102 -4.04 -1.85 -4.90
CA CYS A 102 -3.29 -1.98 -3.66
C CYS A 102 -3.14 -0.63 -2.96
N ASP A 103 -3.17 -0.65 -1.63
CA ASP A 103 -2.84 0.50 -0.78
C ASP A 103 -1.34 0.77 -0.77
N ILE A 104 -0.55 -0.31 -0.73
CA ILE A 104 0.91 -0.28 -0.75
C ILE A 104 1.48 -1.39 -1.64
N ALA A 105 2.75 -1.24 -2.02
CA ALA A 105 3.52 -2.26 -2.73
C ALA A 105 4.77 -2.64 -1.92
N LEU A 106 5.00 -3.94 -1.74
CA LEU A 106 6.17 -4.53 -1.09
C LEU A 106 6.67 -5.69 -1.97
N ALA A 107 7.85 -5.55 -2.55
CA ALA A 107 8.42 -6.51 -3.51
C ALA A 107 9.94 -6.34 -3.67
N GLY A 108 10.67 -6.04 -2.57
CA GLY A 108 12.10 -5.76 -2.64
C GLY A 108 12.45 -4.70 -3.69
N ILE A 109 11.54 -3.76 -3.94
CA ILE A 109 11.66 -2.81 -5.05
C ILE A 109 12.71 -1.74 -4.77
N SER A 110 13.70 -1.60 -5.67
CA SER A 110 14.75 -0.60 -5.56
C SER A 110 14.20 0.83 -5.70
N VAL A 111 14.66 1.72 -4.84
CA VAL A 111 14.33 3.15 -4.89
C VAL A 111 15.17 3.81 -5.98
N THR A 112 14.54 4.23 -7.09
CA THR A 112 15.18 4.96 -8.19
C THR A 112 14.45 6.28 -8.44
N ASP A 113 15.12 7.24 -9.05
CA ASP A 113 14.50 8.54 -9.36
C ASP A 113 13.36 8.39 -10.38
N ALA A 114 13.49 7.45 -11.32
CA ALA A 114 12.44 7.13 -12.28
C ALA A 114 11.18 6.61 -11.56
N ARG A 115 11.34 5.78 -10.53
CA ARG A 115 10.22 5.26 -9.71
C ARG A 115 9.65 6.31 -8.77
N LYS A 116 10.50 7.13 -8.15
CA LYS A 116 10.06 8.26 -7.32
C LYS A 116 9.19 9.26 -8.06
N SER A 117 9.35 9.39 -9.37
CA SER A 117 8.48 10.24 -10.20
C SER A 117 7.05 9.69 -10.35
N LYS A 118 6.85 8.40 -10.10
CA LYS A 118 5.59 7.68 -10.29
C LYS A 118 4.88 7.37 -8.98
N MET A 119 5.63 7.17 -7.89
CA MET A 119 5.10 6.76 -6.59
C MET A 119 5.96 7.25 -5.43
N ALA A 120 5.35 7.37 -4.25
CA ALA A 120 6.07 7.66 -3.02
C ALA A 120 6.74 6.38 -2.47
N PHE A 121 7.85 6.56 -1.77
CA PHE A 121 8.59 5.47 -1.10
C PHE A 121 8.67 5.72 0.40
N SER A 122 8.73 4.64 1.16
CA SER A 122 9.12 4.65 2.58
C SER A 122 10.62 4.89 2.73
N ASN A 123 11.11 4.89 3.96
CA ASN A 123 12.53 4.69 4.22
C ASN A 123 12.98 3.33 3.70
N VAL A 124 14.25 3.23 3.31
CA VAL A 124 14.87 1.96 2.89
C VAL A 124 14.87 1.00 4.09
N TYR A 125 14.32 -0.19 3.90
CA TYR A 125 14.25 -1.24 4.92
C TYR A 125 15.25 -2.38 4.70
N PHE A 126 15.84 -2.47 3.50
CA PHE A 126 16.87 -3.44 3.15
C PHE A 126 17.82 -2.88 2.10
N GLU A 127 19.13 -3.18 2.23
CA GLU A 127 20.13 -2.86 1.22
C GLU A 127 20.56 -4.11 0.49
N ASP A 128 20.43 -4.11 -0.83
CA ASP A 128 20.79 -5.23 -1.70
C ASP A 128 21.78 -4.79 -2.78
N LYS A 129 22.43 -5.77 -3.41
CA LYS A 129 23.40 -5.56 -4.49
C LYS A 129 23.01 -6.39 -5.70
N GLN A 130 23.25 -5.83 -6.88
CA GLN A 130 23.13 -6.61 -8.10
C GLN A 130 24.24 -7.66 -8.17
N ALA A 131 23.87 -8.86 -8.61
CA ALA A 131 24.78 -9.98 -8.79
C ALA A 131 24.56 -10.64 -10.15
N ILE A 132 25.60 -11.27 -10.65
CA ILE A 132 25.58 -12.02 -11.91
C ILE A 132 25.61 -13.49 -11.55
N LEU A 133 24.57 -14.22 -11.94
CA LEU A 133 24.54 -15.68 -11.82
C LEU A 133 25.09 -16.29 -13.09
N VAL A 134 26.12 -17.09 -12.95
CA VAL A 134 26.79 -17.78 -14.08
C VAL A 134 26.97 -19.26 -13.77
N PRO A 135 27.11 -20.14 -14.80
CA PRO A 135 27.49 -21.54 -14.60
C PRO A 135 28.79 -21.64 -13.82
N LYS A 136 28.95 -22.72 -13.03
CA LYS A 136 30.13 -22.96 -12.19
C LYS A 136 31.45 -22.87 -12.94
N ASP A 137 31.47 -23.33 -14.19
CA ASP A 137 32.68 -23.39 -15.03
C ASP A 137 32.78 -22.17 -15.99
N SER A 138 32.00 -21.13 -15.75
CA SER A 138 32.01 -19.90 -16.53
C SER A 138 33.32 -19.14 -16.36
N LYS A 139 33.77 -18.53 -17.45
CA LYS A 139 34.92 -17.59 -17.43
C LYS A 139 34.50 -16.16 -17.10
N ILE A 140 33.19 -15.91 -16.98
CA ILE A 140 32.65 -14.59 -16.60
C ILE A 140 32.90 -14.37 -15.11
N SER A 141 33.66 -13.35 -14.77
CA SER A 141 34.02 -13.00 -13.39
C SER A 141 33.61 -11.56 -13.03
N SER A 142 33.23 -10.75 -14.02
CA SER A 142 32.84 -9.34 -13.85
C SER A 142 31.77 -8.93 -14.85
N ALA A 143 31.15 -7.78 -14.63
CA ALA A 143 30.20 -7.19 -15.59
C ALA A 143 30.85 -6.88 -16.95
N ALA A 144 32.16 -6.55 -16.99
CA ALA A 144 32.87 -6.27 -18.23
C ALA A 144 32.92 -7.51 -19.16
N ASP A 145 32.92 -8.72 -18.58
CA ASP A 145 32.96 -9.97 -19.36
C ASP A 145 31.62 -10.29 -20.02
N LEU A 146 30.55 -9.54 -19.71
CA LEU A 146 29.23 -9.71 -20.30
C LEU A 146 29.09 -9.02 -21.67
N LYS A 147 30.08 -8.25 -22.10
CA LYS A 147 30.00 -7.51 -23.37
C LYS A 147 29.79 -8.48 -24.55
N GLY A 148 28.64 -8.33 -25.21
CA GLY A 148 28.23 -9.20 -26.32
C GLY A 148 27.68 -10.58 -25.89
N ALA A 149 27.56 -10.87 -24.60
CA ALA A 149 26.91 -12.06 -24.11
C ALA A 149 25.38 -11.91 -24.11
N LYS A 150 24.68 -13.06 -24.09
CA LYS A 150 23.24 -13.08 -23.84
C LYS A 150 23.01 -13.12 -22.33
N VAL A 151 22.36 -12.09 -21.81
CA VAL A 151 22.02 -11.95 -20.38
C VAL A 151 20.52 -12.09 -20.22
N GLY A 152 20.09 -12.93 -19.28
CA GLY A 152 18.70 -13.02 -18.84
C GLY A 152 18.48 -12.09 -17.63
N ALA A 153 17.42 -11.31 -17.68
CA ALA A 153 16.97 -10.48 -16.55
C ALA A 153 15.45 -10.47 -16.49
N GLN A 154 14.90 -10.24 -15.33
CA GLN A 154 13.46 -10.00 -15.20
C GLN A 154 13.15 -8.60 -15.74
N GLN A 155 12.07 -8.51 -16.52
CA GLN A 155 11.63 -7.25 -17.15
C GLN A 155 11.27 -6.20 -16.11
N ALA A 156 11.55 -4.92 -16.42
CA ALA A 156 11.30 -3.74 -15.60
C ALA A 156 12.08 -3.70 -14.27
N THR A 157 13.04 -4.60 -14.05
CA THR A 157 13.89 -4.58 -12.86
C THR A 157 15.15 -3.74 -13.05
N SER A 158 15.77 -3.34 -11.94
CA SER A 158 17.11 -2.73 -11.96
C SER A 158 18.17 -3.66 -12.56
N GLY A 159 18.00 -4.98 -12.42
CA GLY A 159 18.87 -5.96 -13.06
C GLY A 159 18.82 -5.90 -14.59
N GLU A 160 17.64 -5.71 -15.18
CA GLU A 160 17.49 -5.48 -16.63
C GLU A 160 18.14 -4.17 -17.06
N GLU A 161 17.98 -3.09 -16.28
CA GLU A 161 18.61 -1.80 -16.58
C GLU A 161 20.14 -1.88 -16.58
N TYR A 162 20.72 -2.62 -15.64
CA TYR A 162 22.17 -2.86 -15.60
C TYR A 162 22.67 -3.74 -16.74
N ALA A 163 21.82 -4.59 -17.33
CA ALA A 163 22.19 -5.49 -18.40
C ALA A 163 22.15 -4.85 -19.81
N LYS A 164 21.51 -3.70 -19.96
CA LYS A 164 21.43 -2.89 -21.21
C LYS A 164 22.67 -2.07 -21.44
#